data_cdcf8fa46d88adfe214964bc240225bd
#
_entry.id   cdcf8fa46d88adfe214964bc240225bd
#
_cell.length_a   1.000
_cell.length_b   1.000
_cell.length_c   1.000
_cell.angle_alpha   90.00
_cell.angle_beta   90.00
_cell.angle_gamma   90.00
#
_symmetry.space_group_name_H-M   'P 1'
#
loop_
_entity.id
_entity.type
_entity.pdbx_description
1 polymer ?
#
loop_
_entity_poly.entity_id
_entity_poly.type
_entity_poly.pdbx_seq_one_letter_code
_entity_poly.pdbx_strand_id
1 'polypeptide(L)'
;MDFQTFKLNVIEITGLAKDALHIYVGVGVYLLCLILLRPIIKKQGIRSTLALIIVIGVAFAGEYFDNRHIVVPKGILALEGSDIKASIHDLINTCLLPLVLHALTIWTTIFQPTIAPSRMLKQR
;
A
#
# COMPACT_ATOMS: atom_id res chain seq x y z
N MET A 1 -1.50 8.70 -22.99
CA MET A 1 -1.39 9.38 -21.67
C MET A 1 -0.32 8.66 -20.87
N ASP A 2 0.69 9.36 -20.42
CA ASP A 2 1.69 8.76 -19.56
C ASP A 2 1.23 8.72 -18.10
N PHE A 3 1.99 8.01 -17.26
CA PHE A 3 1.65 7.84 -15.85
C PHE A 3 1.62 9.18 -15.10
N GLN A 4 2.56 10.08 -15.39
CA GLN A 4 2.62 11.39 -14.73
C GLN A 4 1.42 12.26 -15.08
N THR A 5 1.01 12.30 -16.33
CA THR A 5 -0.17 13.04 -16.77
C THR A 5 -1.44 12.49 -16.11
N PHE A 6 -1.58 11.16 -16.08
CA PHE A 6 -2.70 10.51 -15.39
C PHE A 6 -2.75 10.88 -13.91
N LYS A 7 -1.63 10.80 -13.21
CA LYS A 7 -1.51 11.13 -11.79
C LYS A 7 -1.88 12.59 -11.49
N LEU A 8 -1.37 13.52 -12.30
CA LEU A 8 -1.69 14.95 -12.17
C LEU A 8 -3.18 15.21 -12.42
N ASN A 9 -3.78 14.54 -13.40
CA ASN A 9 -5.22 14.67 -13.66
C ASN A 9 -6.05 14.17 -12.48
N VAL A 10 -5.66 13.06 -11.86
CA VAL A 10 -6.35 12.55 -10.66
C VAL A 10 -6.26 13.55 -9.51
N ILE A 11 -5.09 14.13 -9.28
CA ILE A 11 -4.89 15.15 -8.24
C ILE A 11 -5.77 16.37 -8.51
N GLU A 12 -5.81 16.85 -9.75
CA GLU A 12 -6.60 18.01 -10.15
C GLU A 12 -8.12 17.76 -9.99
N ILE A 13 -8.60 16.61 -10.47
CA ILE A 13 -10.03 16.26 -10.42
C ILE A 13 -10.50 16.05 -8.98
N THR A 14 -9.70 15.35 -8.17
CA THR A 14 -10.08 14.99 -6.79
C THR A 14 -9.75 16.05 -5.76
N GLY A 15 -8.88 17.01 -6.09
CA GLY A 15 -8.39 18.01 -5.13
C GLY A 15 -7.49 17.44 -4.04
N LEU A 16 -7.02 16.20 -4.20
CA LEU A 16 -6.14 15.55 -3.23
C LEU A 16 -4.70 16.02 -3.39
N ALA A 17 -4.04 16.31 -2.25
CA ALA A 17 -2.60 16.50 -2.24
C ALA A 17 -1.88 15.18 -2.63
N LYS A 18 -0.68 15.29 -3.18
CA LYS A 18 0.14 14.12 -3.57
C LYS A 18 0.29 13.12 -2.42
N ASP A 19 0.59 13.61 -1.22
CA ASP A 19 0.79 12.76 -0.03
C ASP A 19 -0.50 12.02 0.35
N ALA A 20 -1.64 12.71 0.31
CA ALA A 20 -2.94 12.08 0.54
C ALA A 20 -3.24 10.98 -0.48
N LEU A 21 -2.88 11.19 -1.74
CA LEU A 21 -3.05 10.19 -2.78
C LEU A 21 -2.28 8.90 -2.46
N HIS A 22 -1.03 9.01 -2.01
CA HIS A 22 -0.22 7.86 -1.60
C HIS A 22 -0.87 7.10 -0.44
N ILE A 23 -1.39 7.82 0.57
CA ILE A 23 -2.07 7.21 1.71
C ILE A 23 -3.32 6.46 1.25
N TYR A 24 -4.16 7.07 0.43
CA TYR A 24 -5.39 6.43 -0.09
C TYR A 24 -5.09 5.22 -0.95
N VAL A 25 -4.08 5.29 -1.82
CA VAL A 25 -3.66 4.14 -2.63
C VAL A 25 -3.20 2.99 -1.75
N GLY A 26 -2.36 3.26 -0.76
CA GLY A 26 -1.86 2.24 0.16
C GLY A 26 -2.97 1.53 0.92
N VAL A 27 -3.84 2.30 1.58
CA VAL A 27 -4.98 1.75 2.34
C VAL A 27 -5.98 1.07 1.41
N GLY A 28 -6.29 1.68 0.26
CA GLY A 28 -7.23 1.14 -0.70
C GLY A 28 -6.78 -0.21 -1.26
N VAL A 29 -5.51 -0.34 -1.65
CA VAL A 29 -4.94 -1.60 -2.14
C VAL A 29 -4.95 -2.66 -1.04
N TYR A 30 -4.57 -2.29 0.19
CA TYR A 30 -4.58 -3.22 1.32
C TYR A 30 -5.97 -3.79 1.59
N LEU A 31 -6.99 -2.92 1.70
CA LEU A 31 -8.36 -3.34 1.96
C LEU A 31 -8.93 -4.15 0.79
N LEU A 32 -8.66 -3.74 -0.45
CA LEU A 32 -9.09 -4.48 -1.63
C LEU A 32 -8.50 -5.89 -1.65
N CYS A 33 -7.22 -6.02 -1.33
CA CYS A 33 -6.57 -7.33 -1.24
C CYS A 33 -7.20 -8.20 -0.14
N LEU A 34 -7.52 -7.63 1.02
CA LEU A 34 -8.21 -8.39 2.08
C LEU A 34 -9.55 -8.93 1.61
N ILE A 35 -10.31 -8.12 0.87
CA ILE A 35 -11.62 -8.52 0.34
C ILE A 35 -11.46 -9.62 -0.71
N LEU A 36 -10.56 -9.43 -1.68
CA LEU A 36 -10.37 -10.37 -2.78
C LEU A 36 -9.75 -11.69 -2.33
N LEU A 37 -8.89 -11.66 -1.32
CA LEU A 37 -8.24 -12.88 -0.80
C LEU A 37 -9.10 -13.64 0.20
N ARG A 38 -10.17 -13.04 0.69
CA ARG A 38 -11.04 -13.67 1.70
C ARG A 38 -11.60 -15.02 1.29
N PRO A 39 -12.14 -15.22 0.07
CA PRO A 39 -12.63 -16.53 -0.34
C PRO A 39 -11.54 -17.57 -0.58
N ILE A 40 -10.30 -17.14 -0.84
CA ILE A 40 -9.17 -18.00 -1.19
C ILE A 40 -8.38 -18.40 0.06
N ILE A 41 -8.08 -17.43 0.92
CA ILE A 41 -7.24 -17.61 2.11
C ILE A 41 -8.10 -17.46 3.35
N LYS A 42 -8.27 -18.55 4.10
CA LYS A 42 -9.13 -18.58 5.29
C LYS A 42 -8.48 -17.92 6.50
N LYS A 43 -7.16 -18.07 6.65
CA LYS A 43 -6.43 -17.50 7.80
C LYS A 43 -6.24 -16.00 7.63
N GLN A 44 -6.77 -15.24 8.58
CA GLN A 44 -6.70 -13.78 8.56
C GLN A 44 -5.26 -13.26 8.59
N GLY A 45 -4.39 -13.86 9.38
CA GLY A 45 -2.98 -13.45 9.46
C GLY A 45 -2.24 -13.58 8.14
N ILE A 46 -2.43 -14.71 7.43
CA ILE A 46 -1.81 -14.95 6.12
C ILE A 46 -2.37 -13.97 5.09
N ARG A 47 -3.67 -13.76 5.09
CA ARG A 47 -4.34 -12.83 4.18
C ARG A 47 -3.83 -11.40 4.38
N SER A 48 -3.71 -10.97 5.61
CA SER A 48 -3.17 -9.65 5.97
C SER A 48 -1.70 -9.50 5.55
N THR A 49 -0.87 -10.53 5.76
CA THR A 49 0.54 -10.53 5.35
C THR A 49 0.68 -10.40 3.84
N LEU A 50 -0.10 -11.17 3.07
CA LEU A 50 -0.07 -11.09 1.60
C LEU A 50 -0.55 -9.71 1.11
N ALA A 51 -1.61 -9.17 1.72
CA ALA A 51 -2.10 -7.84 1.39
C ALA A 51 -1.01 -6.77 1.61
N LEU A 52 -0.28 -6.85 2.72
CA LEU A 52 0.83 -5.94 3.02
C LEU A 52 1.96 -6.07 1.99
N ILE A 53 2.34 -7.29 1.62
CA ILE A 53 3.36 -7.55 0.61
C ILE A 53 2.96 -6.92 -0.74
N ILE A 54 1.70 -7.05 -1.14
CA ILE A 54 1.18 -6.46 -2.37
C ILE A 54 1.24 -4.93 -2.30
N VAL A 55 0.87 -4.33 -1.18
CA VAL A 55 0.98 -2.86 -0.98
C VAL A 55 2.42 -2.40 -1.14
N ILE A 56 3.38 -3.09 -0.52
CA ILE A 56 4.79 -2.76 -0.64
C ILE A 56 5.24 -2.84 -2.12
N GLY A 57 4.84 -3.89 -2.83
CA GLY A 57 5.11 -4.03 -4.26
C GLY A 57 4.53 -2.89 -5.10
N VAL A 58 3.29 -2.50 -4.83
CA VAL A 58 2.64 -1.37 -5.51
C VAL A 58 3.37 -0.05 -5.19
N ALA A 59 3.80 0.15 -3.95
CA ALA A 59 4.55 1.33 -3.55
C ALA A 59 5.87 1.45 -4.32
N PHE A 60 6.64 0.38 -4.40
CA PHE A 60 7.89 0.37 -5.17
C PHE A 60 7.65 0.56 -6.67
N ALA A 61 6.59 -0.05 -7.21
CA ALA A 61 6.22 0.16 -8.62
C ALA A 61 5.88 1.63 -8.89
N GLY A 62 5.13 2.27 -7.98
CA GLY A 62 4.82 3.70 -8.09
C GLY A 62 6.07 4.57 -8.11
N GLU A 63 7.03 4.29 -7.21
CA GLU A 63 8.30 5.01 -7.18
C GLU A 63 9.14 4.79 -8.44
N TYR A 64 9.15 3.57 -8.96
CA TYR A 64 9.80 3.30 -10.24
C TYR A 64 9.21 4.15 -11.36
N PHE A 65 7.88 4.24 -11.46
CA PHE A 65 7.23 5.05 -12.48
C PHE A 65 7.48 6.55 -12.27
N ASP A 66 7.53 7.02 -11.03
CA ASP A 66 7.83 8.43 -10.72
C ASP A 66 9.27 8.81 -11.12
N ASN A 67 10.22 7.90 -10.94
CA ASN A 67 11.64 8.12 -11.25
C ASN A 67 12.07 7.55 -12.60
N ARG A 68 11.16 7.04 -13.40
CA ARG A 68 11.46 6.37 -14.68
C ARG A 68 12.26 7.24 -15.64
N HIS A 69 12.01 8.54 -15.66
CA HIS A 69 12.72 9.50 -16.50
C HIS A 69 14.22 9.60 -16.18
N ILE A 70 14.63 9.20 -14.97
CA ILE A 70 16.04 9.15 -14.56
C ILE A 70 16.57 7.71 -14.65
N VAL A 71 15.83 6.74 -14.13
CA VAL A 71 16.28 5.35 -13.98
C VAL A 71 16.46 4.66 -15.33
N VAL A 72 15.53 4.85 -16.28
CA VAL A 72 15.59 4.19 -17.60
C VAL A 72 16.79 4.66 -18.43
N PRO A 73 17.03 6.00 -18.61
CA PRO A 73 18.16 6.45 -19.42
C PRO A 73 19.51 6.44 -18.70
N LYS A 74 19.54 6.61 -17.36
CA LYS A 74 20.79 6.85 -16.60
C LYS A 74 21.08 5.81 -15.53
N GLY A 75 20.11 4.94 -15.18
CA GLY A 75 20.24 3.94 -14.14
C GLY A 75 19.89 4.46 -12.74
N ILE A 76 19.75 3.52 -11.79
CA ILE A 76 19.35 3.82 -10.40
C ILE A 76 20.39 4.70 -9.69
N LEU A 77 21.67 4.51 -9.99
CA LEU A 77 22.76 5.26 -9.36
C LEU A 77 22.77 6.74 -9.72
N ALA A 78 22.02 7.15 -10.75
CA ALA A 78 21.88 8.55 -11.15
C ALA A 78 20.85 9.33 -10.31
N LEU A 79 20.12 8.67 -9.41
CA LEU A 79 19.19 9.33 -8.48
C LEU A 79 19.96 10.22 -7.51
N GLU A 80 19.55 11.47 -7.39
CA GLU A 80 20.11 12.41 -6.43
C GLU A 80 19.54 12.16 -5.02
N GLY A 81 20.20 12.72 -3.99
CA GLY A 81 19.74 12.60 -2.60
C GLY A 81 18.33 13.12 -2.38
N SER A 82 17.93 14.19 -3.10
CA SER A 82 16.57 14.75 -3.04
C SER A 82 15.52 13.78 -3.62
N ASP A 83 15.86 13.08 -4.71
CA ASP A 83 14.97 12.07 -5.32
C ASP A 83 14.77 10.90 -4.37
N ILE A 84 15.83 10.41 -3.76
CA ILE A 84 15.80 9.30 -2.81
C ILE A 84 14.97 9.70 -1.58
N LYS A 85 15.17 10.90 -1.04
CA LYS A 85 14.42 11.40 0.11
C LYS A 85 12.92 11.49 -0.19
N ALA A 86 12.56 12.01 -1.35
CA ALA A 86 11.16 12.11 -1.79
C ALA A 86 10.54 10.72 -1.94
N SER A 87 11.26 9.77 -2.54
CA SER A 87 10.80 8.40 -2.70
C SER A 87 10.59 7.69 -1.36
N ILE A 88 11.49 7.86 -0.41
CA ILE A 88 11.35 7.30 0.95
C ILE A 88 10.11 7.86 1.62
N HIS A 89 9.89 9.17 1.52
CA HIS A 89 8.71 9.84 2.07
C HIS A 89 7.41 9.26 1.46
N ASP A 90 7.38 9.09 0.15
CA ASP A 90 6.21 8.54 -0.56
C ASP A 90 5.97 7.06 -0.20
N LEU A 91 7.04 6.28 -0.05
CA LEU A 91 6.95 4.88 0.41
C LEU A 91 6.38 4.80 1.84
N ILE A 92 6.83 5.68 2.74
CA ILE A 92 6.31 5.74 4.11
C ILE A 92 4.82 6.09 4.08
N ASN A 93 4.43 7.11 3.32
CA ASN A 93 3.02 7.50 3.19
C ASN A 93 2.14 6.37 2.65
N THR A 94 2.64 5.61 1.69
CA THR A 94 1.88 4.50 1.10
C THR A 94 1.75 3.30 2.05
N CYS A 95 2.81 2.97 2.78
CA CYS A 95 2.91 1.71 3.53
C CYS A 95 2.57 1.85 5.02
N LEU A 96 2.62 3.05 5.60
CA LEU A 96 2.49 3.23 7.06
C LEU A 96 1.16 2.73 7.61
N LEU A 97 0.04 3.19 7.06
CA LEU A 97 -1.28 2.78 7.54
C LEU A 97 -1.56 1.29 7.28
N PRO A 98 -1.26 0.73 6.10
CA PRO A 98 -1.34 -0.71 5.91
C PRO A 98 -0.50 -1.50 6.90
N LEU A 99 0.70 -1.03 7.23
CA LEU A 99 1.55 -1.67 8.24
C LEU A 99 0.91 -1.64 9.63
N VAL A 100 0.34 -0.50 10.03
CA VAL A 100 -0.39 -0.36 11.31
C VAL A 100 -1.60 -1.29 11.34
N LEU A 101 -2.39 -1.33 10.27
CA LEU A 101 -3.56 -2.22 10.18
C LEU A 101 -3.14 -3.70 10.25
N HIS A 102 -2.05 -4.05 9.59
CA HIS A 102 -1.49 -5.40 9.65
C HIS A 102 -1.03 -5.75 11.07
N ALA A 103 -0.30 -4.86 11.73
CA ALA A 103 0.15 -5.06 13.11
C ALA A 103 -1.03 -5.24 14.07
N LEU A 104 -2.07 -4.42 13.94
CA LEU A 104 -3.30 -4.55 14.73
C LEU A 104 -4.00 -5.89 14.46
N THR A 105 -4.00 -6.34 13.23
CA THR A 105 -4.61 -7.63 12.85
C THR A 105 -3.89 -8.82 13.48
N ILE A 106 -2.55 -8.80 13.50
CA ILE A 106 -1.74 -9.92 13.98
C ILE A 106 -1.60 -9.92 15.50
N TRP A 107 -1.37 -8.75 16.10
CA TRP A 107 -1.00 -8.65 17.52
C TRP A 107 -2.15 -8.30 18.45
N THR A 108 -3.32 -7.96 17.90
CA THR A 108 -4.49 -7.62 18.70
C THR A 108 -5.74 -8.33 18.20
N THR A 109 -6.81 -8.24 18.99
CA THR A 109 -8.13 -8.79 18.63
C THR A 109 -9.11 -7.69 18.20
N ILE A 110 -8.60 -6.48 17.90
CA ILE A 110 -9.45 -5.32 17.61
C ILE A 110 -10.41 -5.54 16.43
N PHE A 111 -10.00 -6.32 15.43
CA PHE A 111 -10.82 -6.64 14.27
C PHE A 111 -11.64 -7.93 14.43
N GLN A 112 -11.61 -8.54 15.61
CA GLN A 112 -12.40 -9.71 15.92
C GLN A 112 -13.76 -9.29 16.51
N PRO A 113 -14.86 -10.04 16.23
CA PRO A 113 -16.13 -9.79 16.91
C PRO A 113 -15.96 -9.98 18.41
N THR A 114 -16.60 -9.13 19.21
CA THR A 114 -16.56 -9.24 20.69
C THR A 114 -17.27 -10.50 21.18
N ILE A 115 -18.26 -10.98 20.41
CA ILE A 115 -18.94 -12.27 20.65
C ILE A 115 -18.80 -13.07 19.35
N ALA A 116 -17.78 -13.92 19.28
CA ALA A 116 -17.52 -14.74 18.09
C ALA A 116 -17.86 -16.20 18.39
N PRO A 117 -18.55 -16.92 17.46
CA PRO A 117 -18.65 -18.37 17.55
C PRO A 117 -17.27 -19.02 17.57
N SER A 118 -17.10 -20.10 18.34
CA SER A 118 -15.80 -20.76 18.52
C SER A 118 -15.13 -21.15 17.21
N ARG A 119 -15.91 -21.50 16.19
CA ARG A 119 -15.38 -21.82 14.84
C ARG A 119 -14.77 -20.62 14.15
N MET A 120 -15.18 -19.38 14.44
CA MET A 120 -14.56 -18.17 13.91
C MET A 120 -13.18 -17.92 14.52
N LEU A 121 -13.00 -18.28 15.77
CA LEU A 121 -11.71 -18.16 16.45
C LEU A 121 -10.66 -19.11 15.86
N LYS A 122 -11.08 -20.25 15.30
CA LYS A 122 -10.19 -21.21 14.64
C LYS A 122 -9.65 -20.72 13.29
N GLN A 123 -10.19 -19.63 12.75
CA GLN A 123 -9.75 -19.06 11.47
C GLN A 123 -8.58 -18.05 11.62
N ARG A 124 -8.13 -17.86 12.83
CA ARG A 124 -6.98 -17.00 13.13
C ARG A 124 -5.66 -17.55 12.65
#